data_a75cf16adc6b979cab726104b95a2a01
#
_entry.id   a75cf16adc6b979cab726104b95a2a01
#
_cell.length_a   1.000
_cell.length_b   1.000
_cell.length_c   1.000
_cell.angle_alpha   90.00
_cell.angle_beta   90.00
_cell.angle_gamma   90.00
#
_symmetry.space_group_name_H-M   'P 1'
#
loop_
_entity.id
_entity.type
_entity.pdbx_description
1 polymer ?
#
loop_
_entity_poly.entity_id
_entity_poly.type
_entity_poly.pdbx_seq_one_letter_code
_entity_poly.pdbx_strand_id
1 'polypeptide(L)'
;ERYADFCRAVSNSGRIIYSGNDVSSVNAQAAVFAFMTDTIPIQMGDSVYYHLPFGYNADDFAGEKNWSNMFVSTLMATGKGNCHSMPLLYKLIMDELGEKCWLALAPNHMYIKAKTQHIGWYNIELTTGDFPTDAWLMASGYIHLDAVRNGIYTDTLSLKQSVALCLTDLAQGYMRKYGIGNRKFIEDCCNTTLKHYPNYINALLIKAELLTKQYRHLDNKECEEAKKLKEKMDDAYAHIHRLGYRKMPEEMYRKWLKSIKTNIKTPFENF
;
A
#
# COMPACT_ATOMS: atom_id res chain seq x y z
N GLU A 1 15.37 -3.73 -12.29
CA GLU A 1 16.42 -4.65 -12.77
C GLU A 1 17.61 -4.66 -11.79
N ARG A 2 18.40 -3.59 -11.61
CA ARG A 2 19.59 -3.58 -10.71
C ARG A 2 19.29 -4.02 -9.28
N TYR A 3 18.16 -3.64 -8.69
CA TYR A 3 17.76 -4.08 -7.35
C TYR A 3 17.45 -5.58 -7.30
N ALA A 4 16.81 -6.08 -8.35
CA ALA A 4 16.54 -7.52 -8.46
C ALA A 4 17.84 -8.33 -8.64
N ASP A 5 18.81 -7.84 -9.41
CA ASP A 5 20.11 -8.49 -9.57
C ASP A 5 20.86 -8.55 -8.25
N PHE A 6 20.83 -7.48 -7.47
CA PHE A 6 21.41 -7.47 -6.12
C PHE A 6 20.71 -8.49 -5.19
N CYS A 7 19.38 -8.48 -5.16
CA CYS A 7 18.61 -9.45 -4.35
C CYS A 7 18.84 -10.88 -4.80
N ARG A 8 19.01 -11.14 -6.11
CA ARG A 8 19.36 -12.46 -6.65
C ARG A 8 20.72 -12.91 -6.14
N ALA A 9 21.73 -12.04 -6.12
CA ALA A 9 23.03 -12.34 -5.56
C ALA A 9 22.97 -12.64 -4.05
N VAL A 10 22.19 -11.90 -3.29
CA VAL A 10 21.94 -12.16 -1.85
C VAL A 10 21.22 -13.50 -1.66
N SER A 11 20.17 -13.77 -2.42
CA SER A 11 19.42 -15.02 -2.39
C SER A 11 20.32 -16.25 -2.62
N ASN A 12 21.27 -16.14 -3.55
CA ASN A 12 22.19 -17.22 -3.93
C ASN A 12 23.44 -17.30 -3.04
N SER A 13 23.61 -16.42 -2.08
CA SER A 13 24.82 -16.33 -1.24
C SER A 13 24.99 -17.47 -0.24
N GLY A 14 23.99 -18.33 -0.04
CA GLY A 14 23.97 -19.39 0.97
C GLY A 14 23.82 -18.88 2.42
N ARG A 15 23.58 -17.61 2.63
CA ARG A 15 23.35 -17.02 3.97
C ARG A 15 21.97 -17.33 4.53
N ILE A 16 21.00 -17.62 3.65
CA ILE A 16 19.65 -17.99 4.02
C ILE A 16 19.54 -19.50 4.07
N ILE A 17 19.23 -20.05 5.26
CA ILE A 17 19.13 -21.48 5.49
C ILE A 17 17.65 -21.87 5.57
N TYR A 18 17.15 -22.57 4.55
CA TYR A 18 15.80 -23.09 4.49
C TYR A 18 15.77 -24.43 3.76
N SER A 19 14.97 -25.38 4.22
CA SER A 19 14.90 -26.76 3.71
C SER A 19 13.49 -27.12 3.23
N GLY A 20 12.94 -26.40 2.27
CA GLY A 20 11.64 -26.70 1.65
C GLY A 20 11.74 -26.82 0.13
N ASN A 21 10.73 -27.39 -0.51
CA ASN A 21 10.67 -27.47 -1.98
C ASN A 21 10.47 -26.07 -2.62
N ASP A 22 10.10 -25.07 -1.82
CA ASP A 22 9.91 -23.67 -2.20
C ASP A 22 11.11 -22.80 -1.80
N VAL A 23 12.30 -23.38 -1.66
CA VAL A 23 13.53 -22.71 -1.21
C VAL A 23 13.88 -21.48 -2.05
N SER A 24 13.68 -21.51 -3.36
CA SER A 24 13.92 -20.36 -4.25
C SER A 24 13.06 -19.17 -3.84
N SER A 25 11.76 -19.39 -3.66
CA SER A 25 10.81 -18.35 -3.29
C SER A 25 11.08 -17.80 -1.89
N VAL A 26 11.39 -18.65 -0.92
CA VAL A 26 11.71 -18.21 0.45
C VAL A 26 13.00 -17.40 0.48
N ASN A 27 14.04 -17.85 -0.23
CA ASN A 27 15.30 -17.12 -0.31
C ASN A 27 15.13 -15.76 -1.00
N ALA A 28 14.31 -15.69 -2.05
CA ALA A 28 13.99 -14.41 -2.70
C ALA A 28 13.22 -13.48 -1.76
N GLN A 29 12.18 -13.99 -1.07
CA GLN A 29 11.40 -13.21 -0.10
C GLN A 29 12.30 -12.65 1.01
N ALA A 30 13.19 -13.46 1.57
CA ALA A 30 14.13 -13.05 2.62
C ALA A 30 15.19 -12.06 2.08
N ALA A 31 15.72 -12.29 0.87
CA ALA A 31 16.69 -11.37 0.26
C ALA A 31 16.10 -9.99 -0.03
N VAL A 32 14.86 -9.95 -0.56
CA VAL A 32 14.18 -8.66 -0.81
C VAL A 32 13.79 -7.99 0.50
N PHE A 33 13.37 -8.74 1.52
CA PHE A 33 13.10 -8.19 2.85
C PHE A 33 14.38 -7.56 3.44
N ALA A 34 15.49 -8.29 3.48
CA ALA A 34 16.77 -7.76 3.97
C ALA A 34 17.24 -6.55 3.14
N PHE A 35 17.07 -6.57 1.81
CA PHE A 35 17.37 -5.41 0.96
C PHE A 35 16.55 -4.18 1.34
N MET A 36 15.31 -4.35 1.76
CA MET A 36 14.43 -3.25 2.14
C MET A 36 14.70 -2.73 3.56
N THR A 37 15.12 -3.61 4.49
CA THR A 37 15.12 -3.33 5.93
C THR A 37 16.48 -3.34 6.60
N ASP A 38 17.52 -3.92 5.96
CA ASP A 38 18.79 -4.17 6.63
C ASP A 38 19.96 -3.44 5.96
N THR A 39 21.02 -3.21 6.74
CA THR A 39 22.31 -2.80 6.20
C THR A 39 23.06 -4.04 5.72
N ILE A 40 23.39 -4.10 4.43
CA ILE A 40 24.05 -5.27 3.83
C ILE A 40 25.48 -4.90 3.42
N PRO A 41 26.54 -5.57 3.98
CA PRO A 41 27.90 -5.35 3.55
C PRO A 41 28.14 -5.95 2.15
N ILE A 42 28.83 -5.20 1.30
CA ILE A 42 29.16 -5.53 -0.09
C ILE A 42 30.70 -5.49 -0.22
N GLN A 43 31.34 -6.63 -0.39
CA GLN A 43 32.76 -6.71 -0.65
C GLN A 43 33.05 -6.37 -2.12
N MET A 44 33.88 -5.38 -2.37
CA MET A 44 34.34 -5.00 -3.70
C MET A 44 35.87 -4.85 -3.70
N GLY A 45 36.58 -5.89 -4.14
CA GLY A 45 38.03 -5.99 -3.99
C GLY A 45 38.41 -5.98 -2.49
N ASP A 46 39.32 -5.10 -2.10
CA ASP A 46 39.78 -4.93 -0.72
C ASP A 46 38.90 -3.99 0.13
N SER A 47 37.85 -3.40 -0.47
CA SER A 47 36.98 -2.44 0.20
C SER A 47 35.61 -3.04 0.52
N VAL A 48 35.02 -2.61 1.66
CA VAL A 48 33.66 -2.95 2.04
C VAL A 48 32.77 -1.72 1.89
N TYR A 49 31.73 -1.86 1.10
CA TYR A 49 30.65 -0.89 0.94
C TYR A 49 29.41 -1.39 1.67
N TYR A 50 28.45 -0.52 1.92
CA TYR A 50 27.23 -0.89 2.60
C TYR A 50 26.02 -0.44 1.78
N HIS A 51 25.12 -1.38 1.49
CA HIS A 51 23.76 -1.04 1.14
C HIS A 51 23.03 -0.63 2.42
N LEU A 52 22.34 0.51 2.37
CA LEU A 52 21.54 1.00 3.50
C LEU A 52 20.06 0.66 3.28
N PRO A 53 19.30 0.38 4.35
CA PRO A 53 17.85 0.13 4.25
C PRO A 53 17.11 1.35 3.76
N PHE A 54 15.90 1.11 3.21
CA PHE A 54 14.97 2.20 2.93
C PHE A 54 14.38 2.74 4.24
N GLY A 55 14.38 4.07 4.39
CA GLY A 55 13.83 4.72 5.56
C GLY A 55 12.32 4.96 5.45
N TYR A 56 11.63 4.98 6.58
CA TYR A 56 10.23 5.40 6.63
C TYR A 56 10.11 6.93 6.68
N ASN A 57 9.27 7.51 5.83
CA ASN A 57 9.00 8.94 5.80
C ASN A 57 7.95 9.32 6.87
N ALA A 58 8.38 9.42 8.14
CA ALA A 58 7.50 9.75 9.26
C ALA A 58 6.91 11.16 9.19
N ASP A 59 7.57 12.09 8.47
CA ASP A 59 7.17 13.50 8.40
C ASP A 59 5.98 13.73 7.45
N ASP A 60 5.82 12.83 6.47
CA ASP A 60 4.74 12.90 5.46
C ASP A 60 4.34 11.50 4.96
N PHE A 61 4.13 10.57 5.87
CA PHE A 61 3.78 9.19 5.54
C PHE A 61 2.43 9.08 4.79
N ALA A 62 1.49 10.01 5.04
CA ALA A 62 0.19 10.05 4.38
C ALA A 62 0.20 10.82 3.03
N GLY A 63 1.35 11.38 2.63
CA GLY A 63 1.47 12.17 1.41
C GLY A 63 0.61 13.44 1.41
N GLU A 64 0.35 14.01 2.60
CA GLU A 64 -0.47 15.22 2.72
C GLU A 64 0.24 16.45 2.18
N LYS A 65 1.55 16.56 2.44
CA LYS A 65 2.40 17.64 1.95
C LYS A 65 2.85 17.38 0.52
N ASN A 66 3.23 16.13 0.23
CA ASN A 66 3.74 15.72 -1.07
C ASN A 66 3.23 14.32 -1.45
N TRP A 67 2.19 14.28 -2.28
CA TRP A 67 1.60 13.02 -2.74
C TRP A 67 2.58 12.10 -3.48
N SER A 68 3.67 12.65 -4.05
CA SER A 68 4.66 11.83 -4.75
C SER A 68 5.33 10.79 -3.85
N ASN A 69 5.26 10.94 -2.52
CA ASN A 69 5.72 9.93 -1.55
C ASN A 69 5.01 8.58 -1.67
N MET A 70 3.83 8.55 -2.32
CA MET A 70 3.12 7.30 -2.63
C MET A 70 3.76 6.53 -3.80
N PHE A 71 4.61 7.16 -4.59
CA PHE A 71 5.18 6.56 -5.79
C PHE A 71 6.54 5.92 -5.54
N VAL A 72 6.74 4.75 -6.15
CA VAL A 72 8.00 3.99 -6.09
C VAL A 72 9.18 4.82 -6.63
N SER A 73 8.95 5.66 -7.65
CA SER A 73 9.99 6.54 -8.20
C SER A 73 10.57 7.51 -7.17
N THR A 74 9.73 8.04 -6.28
CA THR A 74 10.19 8.91 -5.19
C THR A 74 10.95 8.10 -4.14
N LEU A 75 10.45 6.92 -3.75
CA LEU A 75 11.18 6.01 -2.85
C LEU A 75 12.58 5.67 -3.39
N MET A 76 12.67 5.29 -4.68
CA MET A 76 13.95 4.95 -5.31
C MET A 76 14.91 6.14 -5.38
N ALA A 77 14.39 7.36 -5.58
CA ALA A 77 15.21 8.57 -5.68
C ALA A 77 15.69 9.09 -4.32
N THR A 78 14.92 8.89 -3.26
CA THR A 78 15.17 9.51 -1.94
C THR A 78 15.63 8.51 -0.88
N GLY A 79 15.45 7.20 -1.11
CA GLY A 79 15.62 6.16 -0.11
C GLY A 79 14.55 6.19 1.01
N LYS A 80 13.53 7.06 0.90
CA LYS A 80 12.47 7.21 1.90
C LYS A 80 11.10 6.90 1.32
N GLY A 81 10.36 6.02 1.98
CA GLY A 81 9.04 5.57 1.56
C GLY A 81 8.01 5.54 2.69
N ASN A 82 6.88 4.98 2.38
CA ASN A 82 5.78 4.80 3.32
C ASN A 82 5.11 3.44 3.14
N CYS A 83 4.03 3.19 3.87
CA CYS A 83 3.26 1.94 3.78
C CYS A 83 2.62 1.69 2.39
N HIS A 84 2.77 2.59 1.44
CA HIS A 84 2.31 2.43 0.07
C HIS A 84 3.45 2.15 -0.90
N SER A 85 4.44 3.04 -0.97
CA SER A 85 5.57 2.90 -1.91
C SER A 85 6.52 1.75 -1.58
N MET A 86 6.70 1.40 -0.28
CA MET A 86 7.60 0.31 0.11
C MET A 86 7.08 -1.08 -0.31
N PRO A 87 5.81 -1.46 -0.05
CA PRO A 87 5.27 -2.73 -0.53
C PRO A 87 5.22 -2.82 -2.06
N LEU A 88 4.95 -1.72 -2.75
CA LEU A 88 5.00 -1.68 -4.22
C LEU A 88 6.40 -1.97 -4.75
N LEU A 89 7.45 -1.38 -4.16
CA LEU A 89 8.84 -1.68 -4.55
C LEU A 89 9.18 -3.13 -4.28
N TYR A 90 8.83 -3.66 -3.09
CA TYR A 90 9.03 -5.08 -2.76
C TYR A 90 8.38 -5.98 -3.82
N LYS A 91 7.12 -5.73 -4.14
CA LYS A 91 6.36 -6.48 -5.15
C LYS A 91 7.04 -6.44 -6.52
N LEU A 92 7.49 -5.26 -6.97
CA LEU A 92 8.17 -5.10 -8.25
C LEU A 92 9.49 -5.89 -8.31
N ILE A 93 10.27 -5.89 -7.22
CA ILE A 93 11.52 -6.66 -7.15
C ILE A 93 11.20 -8.17 -7.21
N MET A 94 10.21 -8.64 -6.46
CA MET A 94 9.79 -10.05 -6.48
C MET A 94 9.31 -10.48 -7.88
N ASP A 95 8.53 -9.65 -8.57
CA ASP A 95 8.09 -9.93 -9.94
C ASP A 95 9.26 -10.02 -10.93
N GLU A 96 10.26 -9.15 -10.79
CA GLU A 96 11.49 -9.18 -11.60
C GLU A 96 12.36 -10.41 -11.30
N LEU A 97 12.29 -10.95 -10.08
CA LEU A 97 12.92 -12.21 -9.72
C LEU A 97 12.14 -13.44 -10.24
N GLY A 98 10.92 -13.26 -10.75
CA GLY A 98 10.03 -14.34 -11.17
C GLY A 98 9.36 -15.07 -9.99
N GLU A 99 9.41 -14.49 -8.79
CA GLU A 99 8.93 -15.11 -7.56
C GLU A 99 7.61 -14.49 -7.07
N LYS A 100 6.85 -15.25 -6.27
CA LYS A 100 5.50 -14.88 -5.89
C LYS A 100 5.44 -14.15 -4.55
N CYS A 101 4.82 -12.98 -4.56
CA CYS A 101 4.23 -12.33 -3.40
C CYS A 101 3.00 -11.53 -3.86
N TRP A 102 2.22 -11.06 -2.91
CA TRP A 102 0.98 -10.34 -3.20
C TRP A 102 0.90 -9.08 -2.35
N LEU A 103 0.41 -8.00 -2.94
CA LEU A 103 -0.06 -6.86 -2.16
C LEU A 103 -1.34 -7.24 -1.44
N ALA A 104 -1.55 -6.71 -0.26
CA ALA A 104 -2.79 -6.76 0.49
C ALA A 104 -3.08 -5.40 1.13
N LEU A 105 -4.34 -5.13 1.39
CA LEU A 105 -4.81 -3.83 1.88
C LEU A 105 -5.42 -3.95 3.28
N ALA A 106 -5.21 -2.91 4.06
CA ALA A 106 -5.95 -2.56 5.26
C ALA A 106 -6.40 -1.09 5.14
N PRO A 107 -7.26 -0.56 6.04
CA PRO A 107 -7.62 0.85 6.00
C PRO A 107 -6.41 1.77 6.04
N ASN A 108 -6.22 2.58 4.99
CA ASN A 108 -5.09 3.50 4.81
C ASN A 108 -3.71 2.81 4.88
N HIS A 109 -3.63 1.53 4.58
CA HIS A 109 -2.41 0.76 4.71
C HIS A 109 -2.30 -0.32 3.64
N MET A 110 -1.07 -0.56 3.17
CA MET A 110 -0.72 -1.62 2.25
C MET A 110 0.45 -2.42 2.83
N TYR A 111 0.43 -3.72 2.63
CA TYR A 111 1.46 -4.63 3.10
C TYR A 111 1.62 -5.80 2.12
N ILE A 112 2.59 -6.66 2.36
CA ILE A 112 2.82 -7.86 1.54
C ILE A 112 2.24 -9.09 2.22
N LYS A 113 1.57 -9.94 1.44
CA LYS A 113 1.30 -11.33 1.79
C LYS A 113 2.24 -12.24 1.02
N ALA A 114 2.79 -13.20 1.73
CA ALA A 114 3.64 -14.23 1.16
C ALA A 114 3.21 -15.60 1.67
N LYS A 115 3.74 -16.66 1.06
CA LYS A 115 3.40 -18.03 1.44
C LYS A 115 4.66 -18.87 1.42
N THR A 116 4.82 -19.74 2.43
CA THR A 116 5.81 -20.81 2.44
C THR A 116 5.17 -22.15 2.69
N GLN A 117 5.87 -23.23 2.33
CA GLN A 117 5.41 -24.59 2.57
C GLN A 117 5.23 -24.91 4.06
N HIS A 118 6.14 -24.40 4.91
CA HIS A 118 6.15 -24.72 6.34
C HIS A 118 5.26 -23.82 7.18
N ILE A 119 5.18 -22.52 6.85
CA ILE A 119 4.42 -21.53 7.64
C ILE A 119 3.00 -21.35 7.11
N GLY A 120 2.77 -21.61 5.80
CA GLY A 120 1.57 -21.20 5.11
C GLY A 120 1.60 -19.71 4.76
N TRP A 121 0.45 -19.05 4.84
CA TRP A 121 0.34 -17.61 4.59
C TRP A 121 0.86 -16.79 5.77
N TYR A 122 1.61 -15.73 5.46
CA TYR A 122 2.07 -14.74 6.43
C TYR A 122 2.15 -13.34 5.82
N ASN A 123 2.21 -12.34 6.67
CA ASN A 123 2.29 -10.94 6.27
C ASN A 123 3.69 -10.39 6.50
N ILE A 124 4.11 -9.48 5.62
CA ILE A 124 5.38 -8.76 5.72
C ILE A 124 5.04 -7.26 5.82
N GLU A 125 5.42 -6.67 6.93
CA GLU A 125 5.27 -5.24 7.21
C GLU A 125 6.63 -4.54 7.06
N LEU A 126 6.77 -3.75 6.01
CA LEU A 126 8.05 -3.13 5.66
C LEU A 126 8.33 -1.83 6.43
N THR A 127 7.29 -1.20 6.98
CA THR A 127 7.47 0.07 7.70
C THR A 127 8.07 -0.11 9.09
N THR A 128 7.86 -1.27 9.68
CA THR A 128 8.41 -1.66 11.00
C THR A 128 9.39 -2.81 10.94
N GLY A 129 9.47 -3.52 9.80
CA GLY A 129 10.31 -4.71 9.64
C GLY A 129 9.77 -5.93 10.40
N ASP A 130 8.45 -6.08 10.50
CA ASP A 130 7.77 -7.10 11.28
C ASP A 130 6.91 -8.05 10.41
N PHE A 131 6.42 -9.13 11.05
CA PHE A 131 5.55 -10.13 10.42
C PHE A 131 4.22 -10.24 11.21
N PRO A 132 3.32 -9.24 11.10
CA PRO A 132 2.08 -9.20 11.89
C PRO A 132 1.10 -10.30 11.46
N THR A 133 0.29 -10.79 12.40
CA THR A 133 -0.80 -11.71 12.09
C THR A 133 -2.00 -10.97 11.48
N ASP A 134 -2.84 -11.68 10.71
CA ASP A 134 -4.11 -11.11 10.19
C ASP A 134 -4.99 -10.58 11.34
N ALA A 135 -5.04 -11.30 12.48
CA ALA A 135 -5.80 -10.87 13.65
C ALA A 135 -5.32 -9.53 14.21
N TRP A 136 -4.01 -9.33 14.25
CA TRP A 136 -3.44 -8.05 14.68
C TRP A 136 -3.76 -6.92 13.70
N LEU A 137 -3.62 -7.16 12.40
CA LEU A 137 -3.96 -6.19 11.35
C LEU A 137 -5.44 -5.81 11.41
N MET A 138 -6.33 -6.79 11.62
CA MET A 138 -7.77 -6.53 11.74
C MET A 138 -8.09 -5.68 12.97
N ALA A 139 -7.51 -5.99 14.13
CA ALA A 139 -7.75 -5.27 15.36
C ALA A 139 -7.18 -3.85 15.32
N SER A 140 -5.92 -3.70 14.89
CA SER A 140 -5.24 -2.40 14.81
C SER A 140 -5.79 -1.51 13.69
N GLY A 141 -6.19 -2.10 12.55
CA GLY A 141 -6.73 -1.39 11.40
C GLY A 141 -8.23 -1.04 11.50
N TYR A 142 -8.92 -1.41 12.58
CA TYR A 142 -10.37 -1.23 12.71
C TYR A 142 -11.15 -1.87 11.55
N ILE A 143 -10.78 -3.09 11.16
CA ILE A 143 -11.38 -3.80 10.03
C ILE A 143 -12.64 -4.52 10.47
N HIS A 144 -13.78 -4.14 9.88
CA HIS A 144 -15.04 -4.84 10.09
C HIS A 144 -15.05 -6.19 9.36
N LEU A 145 -15.70 -7.21 9.93
CA LEU A 145 -15.77 -8.55 9.34
C LEU A 145 -16.39 -8.55 7.93
N ASP A 146 -17.38 -7.68 7.68
CA ASP A 146 -17.97 -7.55 6.35
C ASP A 146 -16.96 -7.06 5.30
N ALA A 147 -15.99 -6.25 5.71
CA ALA A 147 -14.91 -5.80 4.83
C ALA A 147 -14.03 -6.97 4.37
N VAL A 148 -13.74 -7.90 5.27
CA VAL A 148 -13.02 -9.14 4.95
C VAL A 148 -13.88 -10.04 4.06
N ARG A 149 -15.14 -10.28 4.42
CA ARG A 149 -16.07 -11.12 3.64
C ARG A 149 -16.29 -10.62 2.22
N ASN A 150 -16.30 -9.31 2.03
CA ASN A 150 -16.48 -8.67 0.72
C ASN A 150 -15.16 -8.45 -0.04
N GLY A 151 -14.02 -8.94 0.49
CA GLY A 151 -12.71 -8.91 -0.17
C GLY A 151 -12.15 -7.49 -0.38
N ILE A 152 -12.52 -6.53 0.48
CA ILE A 152 -11.96 -5.17 0.37
C ILE A 152 -10.67 -5.01 1.15
N TYR A 153 -10.44 -5.85 2.17
CA TYR A 153 -9.25 -5.87 2.99
C TYR A 153 -8.77 -7.29 3.26
N THR A 154 -7.49 -7.43 3.55
CA THR A 154 -6.78 -8.65 3.93
C THR A 154 -6.63 -9.72 2.85
N ASP A 155 -7.33 -9.61 1.74
CA ASP A 155 -7.15 -10.50 0.59
C ASP A 155 -5.88 -10.17 -0.21
N THR A 156 -5.35 -11.18 -0.89
CA THR A 156 -4.25 -11.02 -1.85
C THR A 156 -4.74 -10.36 -3.13
N LEU A 157 -4.04 -9.33 -3.60
CA LEU A 157 -4.35 -8.69 -4.86
C LEU A 157 -3.73 -9.44 -6.04
N SER A 158 -4.52 -9.67 -7.07
CA SER A 158 -4.00 -10.12 -8.37
C SER A 158 -3.12 -9.04 -9.01
N LEU A 159 -2.29 -9.43 -10.00
CA LEU A 159 -1.47 -8.47 -10.74
C LEU A 159 -2.32 -7.35 -11.36
N LYS A 160 -3.50 -7.69 -11.94
CA LYS A 160 -4.41 -6.69 -12.51
C LYS A 160 -4.94 -5.70 -11.47
N GLN A 161 -5.28 -6.18 -10.26
CA GLN A 161 -5.70 -5.32 -9.16
C GLN A 161 -4.56 -4.44 -8.65
N SER A 162 -3.35 -5.01 -8.53
CA SER A 162 -2.15 -4.27 -8.12
C SER A 162 -1.77 -3.14 -9.09
N VAL A 163 -1.94 -3.35 -10.40
CA VAL A 163 -1.74 -2.30 -11.40
C VAL A 163 -2.90 -1.30 -11.39
N ALA A 164 -4.14 -1.79 -11.27
CA ALA A 164 -5.33 -0.93 -11.30
C ALA A 164 -5.37 0.09 -10.16
N LEU A 165 -4.93 -0.28 -8.96
CA LEU A 165 -4.88 0.66 -7.84
C LEU A 165 -3.97 1.86 -8.10
N CYS A 166 -2.89 1.71 -8.89
CA CYS A 166 -1.99 2.80 -9.25
C CYS A 166 -2.69 3.93 -10.06
N LEU A 167 -3.76 3.58 -10.80
CA LEU A 167 -4.58 4.61 -11.48
C LEU A 167 -5.36 5.47 -10.48
N THR A 168 -5.81 4.87 -9.39
CA THR A 168 -6.48 5.61 -8.31
C THR A 168 -5.50 6.54 -7.61
N ASP A 169 -4.26 6.10 -7.38
CA ASP A 169 -3.20 6.94 -6.82
C ASP A 169 -2.87 8.13 -7.72
N LEU A 170 -2.85 7.89 -9.03
CA LEU A 170 -2.67 8.94 -10.04
C LEU A 170 -3.84 9.94 -9.98
N ALA A 171 -5.09 9.45 -9.95
CA ALA A 171 -6.27 10.29 -9.82
C ALA A 171 -6.23 11.15 -8.56
N GLN A 172 -5.85 10.57 -7.43
CA GLN A 172 -5.76 11.26 -6.15
C GLN A 172 -4.64 12.31 -6.14
N GLY A 173 -3.48 11.99 -6.71
CA GLY A 173 -2.38 12.93 -6.89
C GLY A 173 -2.78 14.10 -7.80
N TYR A 174 -3.51 13.82 -8.88
CA TYR A 174 -4.04 14.83 -9.77
C TYR A 174 -5.03 15.76 -9.04
N MET A 175 -5.99 15.19 -8.30
CA MET A 175 -6.96 15.95 -7.50
C MET A 175 -6.30 16.88 -6.48
N ARG A 176 -5.24 16.38 -5.79
CA ARG A 176 -4.50 17.19 -4.80
C ARG A 176 -3.77 18.34 -5.45
N LYS A 177 -3.19 18.16 -6.62
CA LYS A 177 -2.39 19.17 -7.31
C LYS A 177 -3.22 20.18 -8.11
N TYR A 178 -4.27 19.72 -8.77
CA TYR A 178 -5.01 20.51 -9.76
C TYR A 178 -6.51 20.66 -9.41
N GLY A 179 -6.97 20.11 -8.29
CA GLY A 179 -8.38 20.09 -7.94
C GLY A 179 -9.20 19.16 -8.85
N ILE A 180 -10.50 19.47 -8.96
CA ILE A 180 -11.47 18.66 -9.75
C ILE A 180 -11.74 19.22 -11.16
N GLY A 181 -10.96 20.19 -11.64
CA GLY A 181 -11.20 20.86 -12.93
C GLY A 181 -11.22 19.89 -14.13
N ASN A 182 -10.42 18.85 -14.14
CA ASN A 182 -10.51 17.77 -15.11
C ASN A 182 -11.19 16.53 -14.49
N ARG A 183 -12.43 16.68 -14.10
CA ARG A 183 -13.23 15.61 -13.52
C ARG A 183 -13.24 14.34 -14.38
N LYS A 184 -13.37 14.48 -15.70
CA LYS A 184 -13.40 13.35 -16.62
C LYS A 184 -12.16 12.45 -16.46
N PHE A 185 -10.97 13.03 -16.38
CA PHE A 185 -9.73 12.27 -16.16
C PHE A 185 -9.78 11.48 -14.84
N ILE A 186 -10.24 12.10 -13.75
CA ILE A 186 -10.34 11.47 -12.43
C ILE A 186 -11.33 10.30 -12.49
N GLU A 187 -12.50 10.52 -13.12
CA GLU A 187 -13.53 9.49 -13.29
C GLU A 187 -13.05 8.34 -14.17
N ASP A 188 -12.34 8.62 -15.27
CA ASP A 188 -11.79 7.61 -16.17
C ASP A 188 -10.77 6.71 -15.45
N CYS A 189 -9.90 7.29 -14.61
CA CYS A 189 -8.98 6.54 -13.76
C CYS A 189 -9.75 5.62 -12.79
N CYS A 190 -10.71 6.17 -12.04
CA CYS A 190 -11.51 5.38 -11.10
C CYS A 190 -12.35 4.29 -11.79
N ASN A 191 -12.96 4.60 -12.93
CA ASN A 191 -13.76 3.64 -13.68
C ASN A 191 -12.91 2.50 -14.22
N THR A 192 -11.71 2.80 -14.73
CA THR A 192 -10.75 1.78 -15.17
C THR A 192 -10.29 0.92 -14.01
N THR A 193 -9.98 1.52 -12.85
CA THR A 193 -9.66 0.77 -11.63
C THR A 193 -10.80 -0.17 -11.25
N LEU A 194 -12.03 0.33 -11.16
CA LEU A 194 -13.20 -0.45 -10.73
C LEU A 194 -13.60 -1.55 -11.73
N LYS A 195 -13.25 -1.42 -13.01
CA LYS A 195 -13.41 -2.49 -14.00
C LYS A 195 -12.55 -3.72 -13.64
N HIS A 196 -11.38 -3.55 -13.04
CA HIS A 196 -10.45 -4.62 -12.70
C HIS A 196 -10.42 -4.94 -11.21
N TYR A 197 -10.88 -4.02 -10.36
CA TYR A 197 -11.00 -4.16 -8.92
C TYR A 197 -12.31 -3.52 -8.43
N PRO A 198 -13.46 -4.20 -8.60
CA PRO A 198 -14.79 -3.63 -8.39
C PRO A 198 -15.05 -3.07 -6.99
N ASN A 199 -14.48 -3.70 -5.96
CA ASN A 199 -14.66 -3.32 -4.55
C ASN A 199 -13.52 -2.45 -4.01
N TYR A 200 -12.70 -1.83 -4.88
CA TYR A 200 -11.60 -0.99 -4.40
C TYR A 200 -12.10 0.30 -3.76
N ILE A 201 -12.04 0.32 -2.44
CA ILE A 201 -12.65 1.36 -1.60
C ILE A 201 -12.15 2.77 -1.95
N ASN A 202 -10.85 2.96 -2.21
CA ASN A 202 -10.32 4.29 -2.49
C ASN A 202 -10.90 4.87 -3.80
N ALA A 203 -11.07 4.05 -4.85
CA ALA A 203 -11.70 4.50 -6.09
C ALA A 203 -13.20 4.83 -5.89
N LEU A 204 -13.91 4.02 -5.09
CA LEU A 204 -15.31 4.28 -4.74
C LEU A 204 -15.45 5.57 -3.92
N LEU A 205 -14.56 5.81 -2.96
CA LEU A 205 -14.53 7.02 -2.14
C LEU A 205 -14.27 8.27 -3.00
N ILE A 206 -13.31 8.23 -3.93
CA ILE A 206 -13.05 9.35 -4.84
C ILE A 206 -14.30 9.67 -5.66
N LYS A 207 -15.00 8.66 -6.20
CA LYS A 207 -16.23 8.88 -6.96
C LYS A 207 -17.34 9.50 -6.10
N ALA A 208 -17.52 9.01 -4.86
CA ALA A 208 -18.49 9.59 -3.92
C ALA A 208 -18.11 11.03 -3.53
N GLU A 209 -16.81 11.32 -3.37
CA GLU A 209 -16.33 12.68 -3.10
C GLU A 209 -16.59 13.63 -4.29
N LEU A 210 -16.41 13.19 -5.53
CA LEU A 210 -16.72 13.98 -6.72
C LEU A 210 -18.21 14.37 -6.75
N LEU A 211 -19.11 13.40 -6.45
CA LEU A 211 -20.55 13.68 -6.34
C LEU A 211 -20.83 14.69 -5.21
N THR A 212 -20.18 14.54 -4.07
CA THR A 212 -20.32 15.44 -2.93
C THR A 212 -19.88 16.86 -3.28
N LYS A 213 -18.73 17.00 -3.93
CA LYS A 213 -18.23 18.31 -4.37
C LYS A 213 -19.18 18.98 -5.37
N GLN A 214 -19.72 18.20 -6.34
CA GLN A 214 -20.73 18.72 -7.28
C GLN A 214 -21.98 19.20 -6.56
N TYR A 215 -22.54 18.35 -5.68
CA TYR A 215 -23.71 18.75 -4.90
C TYR A 215 -23.47 20.03 -4.11
N ARG A 216 -22.29 20.17 -3.48
CA ARG A 216 -21.95 21.38 -2.71
C ARG A 216 -21.87 22.64 -3.57
N HIS A 217 -21.47 22.55 -4.82
CA HIS A 217 -21.33 23.69 -5.75
C HIS A 217 -22.64 24.13 -6.40
N LEU A 218 -23.74 23.39 -6.25
CA LEU A 218 -25.03 23.82 -6.73
C LEU A 218 -25.58 24.96 -5.86
N ASP A 219 -26.02 26.04 -6.48
CA ASP A 219 -26.63 27.20 -5.78
C ASP A 219 -28.00 26.85 -5.19
N ASN A 220 -28.83 26.13 -5.96
CA ASN A 220 -30.17 25.72 -5.55
C ASN A 220 -30.21 24.20 -5.21
N LYS A 221 -30.38 23.87 -3.92
CA LYS A 221 -30.48 22.48 -3.43
C LYS A 221 -31.86 21.85 -3.62
N GLU A 222 -32.87 22.63 -3.96
CA GLU A 222 -34.25 22.15 -4.14
C GLU A 222 -34.58 21.79 -5.59
N CYS A 223 -33.69 22.09 -6.54
CA CYS A 223 -33.92 21.72 -7.94
C CYS A 223 -33.80 20.20 -8.16
N GLU A 224 -34.43 19.72 -9.22
CA GLU A 224 -34.45 18.29 -9.58
C GLU A 224 -33.04 17.74 -9.82
N GLU A 225 -32.12 18.54 -10.34
CA GLU A 225 -30.73 18.15 -10.52
C GLU A 225 -30.05 17.89 -9.16
N ALA A 226 -30.25 18.78 -8.17
CA ALA A 226 -29.70 18.63 -6.83
C ALA A 226 -30.25 17.40 -6.12
N LYS A 227 -31.55 17.09 -6.26
CA LYS A 227 -32.18 15.91 -5.68
C LYS A 227 -31.59 14.63 -6.28
N LYS A 228 -31.49 14.53 -7.61
CA LYS A 228 -30.87 13.39 -8.31
C LYS A 228 -29.40 13.20 -7.93
N LEU A 229 -28.66 14.28 -7.78
CA LEU A 229 -27.25 14.22 -7.41
C LEU A 229 -27.07 13.78 -5.97
N LYS A 230 -27.94 14.23 -5.06
CA LYS A 230 -27.97 13.79 -3.66
C LYS A 230 -28.29 12.29 -3.57
N GLU A 231 -29.29 11.80 -4.29
CA GLU A 231 -29.62 10.36 -4.34
C GLU A 231 -28.41 9.52 -4.77
N LYS A 232 -27.76 9.90 -5.87
CA LYS A 232 -26.54 9.20 -6.33
C LYS A 232 -25.42 9.24 -5.30
N MET A 233 -25.24 10.35 -4.59
CA MET A 233 -24.24 10.49 -3.54
C MET A 233 -24.57 9.57 -2.35
N ASP A 234 -25.84 9.57 -1.89
CA ASP A 234 -26.28 8.74 -0.77
C ASP A 234 -26.16 7.25 -1.11
N ASP A 235 -26.54 6.84 -2.34
CA ASP A 235 -26.36 5.47 -2.84
C ASP A 235 -24.89 5.05 -2.87
N ALA A 236 -24.00 5.92 -3.32
CA ALA A 236 -22.56 5.64 -3.36
C ALA A 236 -21.99 5.39 -1.95
N TYR A 237 -22.32 6.23 -0.98
CA TYR A 237 -21.89 6.02 0.40
C TYR A 237 -22.55 4.81 1.06
N ALA A 238 -23.83 4.56 0.78
CA ALA A 238 -24.54 3.37 1.24
C ALA A 238 -23.88 2.09 0.68
N HIS A 239 -23.47 2.09 -0.58
CA HIS A 239 -22.74 0.98 -1.18
C HIS A 239 -21.41 0.72 -0.48
N ILE A 240 -20.59 1.75 -0.28
CA ILE A 240 -19.31 1.68 0.43
C ILE A 240 -19.51 1.11 1.85
N HIS A 241 -20.55 1.55 2.54
CA HIS A 241 -20.90 1.07 3.88
C HIS A 241 -21.33 -0.41 3.87
N ARG A 242 -22.13 -0.85 2.87
CA ARG A 242 -22.52 -2.27 2.70
C ARG A 242 -21.33 -3.18 2.42
N LEU A 243 -20.29 -2.68 1.76
CA LEU A 243 -19.04 -3.42 1.56
C LEU A 243 -18.26 -3.64 2.88
N GLY A 244 -18.65 -2.97 3.95
CA GLY A 244 -18.01 -3.10 5.26
C GLY A 244 -16.97 -2.02 5.57
N TYR A 245 -16.80 -1.03 4.69
CA TYR A 245 -15.91 0.11 5.01
C TYR A 245 -16.46 0.89 6.21
N ARG A 246 -15.59 1.13 7.17
CA ARG A 246 -15.86 1.98 8.34
C ARG A 246 -14.70 2.94 8.51
N LYS A 247 -15.01 4.21 8.65
CA LYS A 247 -13.99 5.20 8.97
C LYS A 247 -13.54 4.98 10.43
N MET A 248 -12.24 4.79 10.62
CA MET A 248 -11.68 4.66 11.96
C MET A 248 -12.01 5.93 12.79
N PRO A 249 -12.48 5.76 14.04
CA PRO A 249 -12.68 6.90 14.94
C PRO A 249 -11.38 7.69 15.12
N GLU A 250 -11.48 9.02 15.19
CA GLU A 250 -10.31 9.91 15.20
C GLU A 250 -9.36 9.63 16.37
N GLU A 251 -9.91 9.32 17.53
CA GLU A 251 -9.11 8.97 18.71
C GLU A 251 -8.29 7.69 18.50
N MET A 252 -8.89 6.65 17.88
CA MET A 252 -8.20 5.42 17.52
C MET A 252 -7.12 5.68 16.47
N TYR A 253 -7.43 6.49 15.46
CA TYR A 253 -6.48 6.87 14.43
C TYR A 253 -5.27 7.61 15.03
N ARG A 254 -5.50 8.55 15.95
CA ARG A 254 -4.42 9.25 16.67
C ARG A 254 -3.56 8.30 17.53
N LYS A 255 -4.17 7.30 18.19
CA LYS A 255 -3.44 6.28 18.96
C LYS A 255 -2.60 5.39 18.01
N TRP A 256 -3.18 4.98 16.90
CA TRP A 256 -2.48 4.21 15.88
C TRP A 256 -1.28 4.99 15.30
N LEU A 257 -1.44 6.26 14.97
CA LEU A 257 -0.35 7.13 14.52
C LEU A 257 0.79 7.25 15.53
N LYS A 258 0.46 7.34 16.81
CA LYS A 258 1.48 7.37 17.88
C LYS A 258 2.24 6.05 17.97
N SER A 259 1.55 4.91 17.84
CA SER A 259 2.19 3.60 17.88
C SER A 259 3.16 3.37 16.72
N ILE A 260 2.84 3.83 15.52
CA ILE A 260 3.76 3.79 14.36
C ILE A 260 5.03 4.59 14.68
N LYS A 261 4.90 5.82 15.20
CA LYS A 261 6.06 6.68 15.50
C LYS A 261 6.98 6.09 16.57
N THR A 262 6.43 5.38 17.54
CA THR A 262 7.23 4.73 18.61
C THR A 262 7.89 3.43 18.16
N ASN A 263 7.35 2.75 17.15
CA ASN A 263 7.88 1.49 16.63
C ASN A 263 8.84 1.66 15.44
N ILE A 264 9.01 2.88 14.93
CA ILE A 264 10.00 3.16 13.88
C ILE A 264 11.39 3.05 14.53
N LYS A 265 12.08 1.94 14.26
CA LYS A 265 13.49 1.80 14.56
C LYS A 265 14.24 2.84 13.73
N THR A 266 14.79 3.87 14.37
CA THR A 266 15.73 4.77 13.71
C THR A 266 17.01 3.97 13.43
N PRO A 267 17.48 3.91 12.18
CA PRO A 267 18.65 3.08 11.81
C PRO A 267 19.96 3.45 12.48
N PHE A 268 19.99 4.48 13.34
CA PHE A 268 21.23 5.11 13.83
C PHE A 268 21.39 5.16 15.36
N GLU A 269 20.58 4.48 16.16
CA GLU A 269 20.74 4.52 17.63
C GLU A 269 21.65 3.43 18.21
N ASN A 270 22.31 2.61 17.38
CA ASN A 270 23.23 1.54 17.85
C ASN A 270 24.58 1.52 17.11
N PHE A 271 25.18 2.70 16.87
CA PHE A 271 26.59 2.77 16.48
C PHE A 271 27.33 3.78 17.35
#